data_4cc260b7053b031494d8afa4c6d361cb
#
_entry.id   4cc260b7053b031494d8afa4c6d361cb
#
_cell.length_a   1.000
_cell.length_b   1.000
_cell.length_c   1.000
_cell.angle_alpha   90.00
_cell.angle_beta   90.00
_cell.angle_gamma   90.00
#
_symmetry.space_group_name_H-M   'P 1'
#
loop_
_entity.id
_entity.type
_entity.pdbx_description
1 polymer ?
#
loop_
_entity_poly.entity_id
_entity_poly.type
_entity_poly.pdbx_seq_one_letter_code
_entity_poly.pdbx_strand_id
1 'polypeptide(L)'
;MLKTTKKNHSSTEARILQKLIHFFLTIFLISILYSMNPNLTNVPELDYYNNQTLKLLAPKKDCDCEKTLFFTSNLRNKPVQINSDIYDIIQYKNRKNFFVTYYMGDEEYEQYENLIAQHEIIKSINALGDSNFYLGKRCINLIKKNRNLMKLNNFKKFYRFFGYQILMKDTLYQSYRNMKEEFNEDYNYMAETYYYPHDKKIIKEKFRKYELNMNDLWLVKPAHLFGGYGIRIFESLKNIKAKNYLLTKYISNLDLINNKKYDLRLYVLVTGLRPLRIYFNQEGLIRIASQNFTLNEEFIKNRYVHLTNTGVNSISKDFIVPDNSSNEEANIWNLKMWAKHLKQLNVDYNEVKSKISDIIIKSIISVYQNLTLLQRENNLNDINFYDLLGYDIIISKNFEPTLLEINSGPSIVYHNQLDKPIKTNLLVDTLNLLGIKIYNKNNMFHKQKEKKISAEENIKNALCELSRPRGDYQLIFPLKENINKYKKFFKGRNTKENKLFWKIIQND
;
A
#
# COMPACT_ATOMS: atom_id res chain seq x y z
N MET A 1 45.59 -38.17 1.20
CA MET A 1 45.04 -36.90 1.74
C MET A 1 43.71 -36.58 1.09
N LEU A 2 42.63 -37.21 1.52
CA LEU A 2 41.25 -36.93 1.06
C LEU A 2 40.28 -37.63 2.01
N LYS A 3 40.10 -37.08 3.24
CA LYS A 3 39.05 -37.48 4.19
C LYS A 3 38.99 -36.40 5.26
N THR A 4 38.20 -35.33 5.08
CA THR A 4 37.71 -34.47 6.19
C THR A 4 36.75 -33.35 5.76
N THR A 5 35.92 -33.50 4.73
CA THR A 5 34.92 -32.44 4.36
C THR A 5 33.47 -32.92 4.34
N LYS A 6 33.12 -34.11 4.80
CA LYS A 6 31.73 -34.63 4.78
C LYS A 6 30.97 -34.58 6.11
N LYS A 7 31.58 -34.13 7.22
CA LYS A 7 30.92 -34.21 8.54
C LYS A 7 30.21 -32.94 9.01
N ASN A 8 30.41 -31.77 8.38
CA ASN A 8 29.82 -30.52 8.85
C ASN A 8 28.50 -30.12 8.17
N HIS A 9 28.15 -30.74 7.04
CA HIS A 9 26.87 -30.42 6.35
C HIS A 9 25.64 -31.07 7.01
N SER A 10 25.78 -32.30 7.53
CA SER A 10 24.66 -33.02 8.15
C SER A 10 24.20 -32.44 9.49
N SER A 11 25.07 -31.76 10.23
CA SER A 11 24.72 -31.17 11.53
C SER A 11 23.92 -29.85 11.37
N THR A 12 24.12 -29.12 10.28
CA THR A 12 23.42 -27.86 10.02
C THR A 12 22.02 -28.11 9.48
N GLU A 13 21.88 -29.08 8.59
CA GLU A 13 20.57 -29.50 8.06
C GLU A 13 19.70 -30.14 9.15
N ALA A 14 20.26 -30.97 10.02
CA ALA A 14 19.57 -31.57 11.17
C ALA A 14 19.10 -30.48 12.16
N ARG A 15 19.89 -29.43 12.40
CA ARG A 15 19.49 -28.27 13.24
C ARG A 15 18.43 -27.43 12.62
N ILE A 16 18.44 -27.24 11.31
CA ILE A 16 17.38 -26.50 10.58
C ILE A 16 16.08 -27.30 10.60
N LEU A 17 16.16 -28.62 10.36
CA LEU A 17 15.00 -29.50 10.41
C LEU A 17 14.39 -29.55 11.82
N GLN A 18 15.20 -29.61 12.86
CA GLN A 18 14.76 -29.62 14.25
C GLN A 18 14.08 -28.28 14.64
N LYS A 19 14.58 -27.14 14.15
CA LYS A 19 13.93 -25.83 14.32
C LYS A 19 12.61 -25.71 13.56
N LEU A 20 12.52 -26.28 12.37
CA LEU A 20 11.29 -26.34 11.59
C LEU A 20 10.25 -27.24 12.27
N ILE A 21 10.64 -28.40 12.76
CA ILE A 21 9.75 -29.29 13.51
C ILE A 21 9.25 -28.61 14.80
N HIS A 22 10.13 -27.94 15.53
CA HIS A 22 9.73 -27.18 16.73
C HIS A 22 8.77 -26.03 16.41
N PHE A 23 9.00 -25.33 15.31
CA PHE A 23 8.12 -24.27 14.81
C PHE A 23 6.73 -24.80 14.43
N PHE A 24 6.66 -25.92 13.71
CA PHE A 24 5.37 -26.54 13.33
C PHE A 24 4.64 -27.14 14.51
N LEU A 25 5.35 -27.75 15.47
CA LEU A 25 4.76 -28.25 16.72
C LEU A 25 4.21 -27.10 17.58
N THR A 26 4.89 -25.98 17.64
CA THR A 26 4.42 -24.80 18.38
C THR A 26 3.14 -24.22 17.75
N ILE A 27 3.09 -24.13 16.40
CA ILE A 27 1.88 -23.68 15.70
C ILE A 27 0.72 -24.68 15.91
N PHE A 28 1.02 -25.97 15.86
CA PHE A 28 0.01 -27.02 16.09
C PHE A 28 -0.53 -27.01 17.52
N LEU A 29 0.33 -26.85 18.53
CA LEU A 29 -0.06 -26.70 19.94
C LEU A 29 -0.89 -25.42 20.18
N ILE A 30 -0.50 -24.32 19.55
CA ILE A 30 -1.29 -23.07 19.62
C ILE A 30 -2.67 -23.27 18.98
N SER A 31 -2.75 -23.98 17.86
CA SER A 31 -4.02 -24.29 17.19
C SER A 31 -4.91 -25.20 18.05
N ILE A 32 -4.33 -26.18 18.76
CA ILE A 32 -5.07 -27.06 19.70
C ILE A 32 -5.54 -26.28 20.93
N LEU A 33 -4.70 -25.41 21.49
CA LEU A 33 -5.10 -24.56 22.63
C LEU A 33 -6.23 -23.60 22.26
N TYR A 34 -6.25 -23.10 21.03
CA TYR A 34 -7.35 -22.29 20.50
C TYR A 34 -8.64 -23.09 20.28
N SER A 35 -8.54 -24.35 19.86
CA SER A 35 -9.71 -25.21 19.66
C SER A 35 -10.31 -25.73 20.98
N MET A 36 -9.50 -25.83 22.04
CA MET A 36 -9.93 -26.36 23.35
C MET A 36 -10.50 -25.28 24.29
N ASN A 37 -10.34 -23.98 23.99
CA ASN A 37 -10.86 -22.93 24.86
C ASN A 37 -11.35 -21.70 24.06
N PRO A 38 -12.59 -21.77 23.51
CA PRO A 38 -13.18 -20.65 22.75
C PRO A 38 -13.44 -19.41 23.61
N ASN A 39 -13.31 -19.47 24.94
CA ASN A 39 -13.52 -18.37 25.87
C ASN A 39 -12.26 -17.54 26.20
N LEU A 40 -11.11 -17.82 25.58
CA LEU A 40 -9.92 -16.98 25.70
C LEU A 40 -10.05 -15.61 24.97
N THR A 41 -11.23 -15.29 24.47
CA THR A 41 -11.55 -13.98 23.87
C THR A 41 -11.93 -12.92 24.90
N ASN A 42 -12.14 -13.27 26.16
CA ASN A 42 -12.42 -12.30 27.23
C ASN A 42 -11.11 -11.77 27.83
N VAL A 43 -10.42 -10.91 27.09
CA VAL A 43 -9.58 -9.89 27.70
C VAL A 43 -10.55 -8.96 28.46
N PRO A 44 -10.31 -8.65 29.75
CA PRO A 44 -11.20 -7.77 30.52
C PRO A 44 -11.50 -6.53 29.71
N GLU A 45 -12.78 -6.26 29.52
CA GLU A 45 -13.29 -5.17 28.70
C GLU A 45 -12.71 -3.84 29.14
N LEU A 46 -12.49 -3.01 28.16
CA LEU A 46 -11.95 -1.65 28.17
C LEU A 46 -12.67 -0.65 29.09
N ASP A 47 -13.53 -1.05 29.98
CA ASP A 47 -14.19 -0.18 30.95
C ASP A 47 -13.25 0.46 31.98
N TYR A 48 -11.97 0.05 31.99
CA TYR A 48 -10.96 0.61 32.89
C TYR A 48 -10.36 1.94 32.42
N TYR A 49 -10.64 2.39 31.20
CA TYR A 49 -10.26 3.74 30.79
C TYR A 49 -11.40 4.72 31.08
N ASN A 50 -11.34 5.27 32.29
CA ASN A 50 -12.20 6.34 32.75
C ASN A 50 -12.30 7.45 31.69
N ASN A 51 -13.47 8.09 31.55
CA ASN A 51 -13.71 9.29 30.75
C ASN A 51 -12.66 10.40 30.91
N GLN A 52 -11.89 10.41 32.00
CA GLN A 52 -10.75 11.29 32.22
C GLN A 52 -9.58 10.98 31.27
N THR A 53 -9.26 9.72 30.96
CA THR A 53 -8.17 9.38 30.03
C THR A 53 -8.54 9.74 28.58
N LEU A 54 -9.81 9.57 28.21
CA LEU A 54 -10.29 10.02 26.89
C LEU A 54 -10.26 11.54 26.75
N LYS A 55 -10.61 12.29 27.79
CA LYS A 55 -10.50 13.76 27.81
C LYS A 55 -9.06 14.24 27.77
N LEU A 56 -8.09 13.49 28.31
CA LEU A 56 -6.65 13.81 28.23
C LEU A 56 -6.05 13.52 26.85
N LEU A 57 -6.66 12.58 26.08
CA LEU A 57 -6.21 12.22 24.73
C LEU A 57 -6.97 12.98 23.63
N ALA A 58 -8.14 13.57 23.96
CA ALA A 58 -8.87 14.42 23.01
C ALA A 58 -8.00 15.59 22.56
N PRO A 59 -7.99 15.96 21.28
CA PRO A 59 -7.22 17.10 20.80
C PRO A 59 -7.75 18.36 21.49
N LYS A 60 -7.00 18.87 22.49
CA LYS A 60 -7.15 20.26 22.89
C LYS A 60 -6.76 21.10 21.67
N LYS A 61 -7.39 22.29 21.51
CA LYS A 61 -7.02 23.26 20.48
C LYS A 61 -5.52 23.57 20.42
N ASP A 62 -4.81 23.33 21.51
CA ASP A 62 -3.35 23.41 21.66
C ASP A 62 -2.75 22.00 21.74
N CYS A 63 -2.76 21.27 20.63
CA CYS A 63 -2.01 20.03 20.52
C CYS A 63 -0.52 20.35 20.66
N ASP A 64 0.11 19.85 21.76
CA ASP A 64 1.57 19.86 21.91
C ASP A 64 2.21 18.86 20.91
N CYS A 65 2.03 19.17 19.63
CA CYS A 65 2.57 18.40 18.53
C CYS A 65 3.97 18.88 18.22
N GLU A 66 4.91 17.94 18.08
CA GLU A 66 6.27 18.29 17.69
C GLU A 66 6.28 18.92 16.29
N LYS A 67 7.07 19.97 16.14
CA LYS A 67 7.22 20.69 14.87
C LYS A 67 7.83 19.81 13.80
N THR A 68 7.30 19.90 12.59
CA THR A 68 7.73 19.12 11.44
C THR A 68 8.10 20.02 10.26
N LEU A 69 8.92 19.51 9.36
CA LEU A 69 9.21 20.18 8.09
C LEU A 69 7.95 20.23 7.22
N PHE A 70 7.81 21.34 6.53
CA PHE A 70 6.80 21.50 5.50
C PHE A 70 7.46 21.58 4.11
N PHE A 71 7.04 20.72 3.21
CA PHE A 71 7.54 20.65 1.84
C PHE A 71 6.56 21.37 0.91
N THR A 72 7.09 22.10 -0.07
CA THR A 72 6.32 22.81 -1.09
C THR A 72 6.59 22.25 -2.47
N SER A 73 5.63 22.42 -3.38
CA SER A 73 5.78 22.10 -4.80
C SER A 73 5.37 23.29 -5.64
N ASN A 74 6.27 23.75 -6.51
CA ASN A 74 5.99 24.81 -7.47
C ASN A 74 5.02 24.38 -8.58
N LEU A 75 4.69 23.09 -8.65
CA LEU A 75 3.77 22.50 -9.63
C LEU A 75 2.33 22.46 -9.17
N ARG A 76 2.03 22.96 -7.95
CA ARG A 76 0.69 23.00 -7.41
C ARG A 76 -0.04 24.29 -7.79
N ASN A 77 -1.22 24.14 -8.40
CA ASN A 77 -2.04 25.28 -8.83
C ASN A 77 -2.76 26.00 -7.67
N LYS A 78 -2.84 25.41 -6.49
CA LYS A 78 -3.44 26.00 -5.30
C LYS A 78 -2.49 25.90 -4.12
N PRO A 79 -2.24 26.99 -3.38
CA PRO A 79 -1.47 26.90 -2.15
C PRO A 79 -2.20 26.01 -1.13
N VAL A 80 -1.45 25.15 -0.45
CA VAL A 80 -1.99 24.40 0.69
C VAL A 80 -2.17 25.38 1.84
N GLN A 81 -3.36 25.42 2.44
CA GLN A 81 -3.56 26.19 3.68
C GLN A 81 -2.75 25.52 4.80
N ILE A 82 -1.82 26.28 5.38
CA ILE A 82 -0.96 25.84 6.44
C ILE A 82 -1.42 26.52 7.73
N ASN A 83 -1.64 25.73 8.77
CA ASN A 83 -1.75 26.29 10.10
C ASN A 83 -0.34 26.61 10.60
N SER A 84 0.03 27.90 10.64
CA SER A 84 1.37 28.40 11.00
C SER A 84 1.83 27.97 12.40
N ASP A 85 0.89 27.66 13.30
CA ASP A 85 1.19 27.31 14.67
C ASP A 85 1.78 25.89 14.82
N ILE A 86 1.53 25.03 13.82
CA ILE A 86 1.99 23.62 13.81
C ILE A 86 3.27 23.45 13.00
N TYR A 87 3.55 24.38 12.06
CA TYR A 87 4.68 24.29 11.14
C TYR A 87 5.67 25.40 11.41
N ASP A 88 6.89 25.04 11.79
CA ASP A 88 8.02 25.94 11.57
C ASP A 88 8.28 25.94 10.06
N ILE A 89 7.85 27.00 9.37
CA ILE A 89 8.44 27.40 8.11
C ILE A 89 9.84 27.88 8.50
N ILE A 90 10.75 26.92 8.58
CA ILE A 90 12.06 27.19 9.13
C ILE A 90 12.82 27.99 8.10
N GLN A 91 13.02 29.27 8.38
CA GLN A 91 14.16 29.97 7.87
C GLN A 91 15.41 29.36 8.51
N TYR A 92 15.90 28.29 7.94
CA TYR A 92 17.07 27.52 8.40
C TYR A 92 18.34 28.33 8.50
N LYS A 93 18.40 29.51 7.89
CA LYS A 93 19.60 30.32 7.75
C LYS A 93 20.40 30.60 9.02
N ASN A 94 19.83 30.33 10.21
CA ASN A 94 20.51 30.66 11.46
C ASN A 94 20.60 29.52 12.53
N ARG A 95 20.26 28.26 12.19
CA ARG A 95 20.28 27.16 13.18
C ARG A 95 21.39 26.14 12.92
N LYS A 96 22.61 26.47 13.31
CA LYS A 96 23.82 25.61 13.17
C LYS A 96 23.71 24.20 13.79
N ASN A 97 22.72 23.93 14.65
CA ASN A 97 22.62 22.69 15.43
C ASN A 97 21.44 21.80 15.06
N PHE A 98 20.61 22.18 14.07
CA PHE A 98 19.44 21.41 13.65
C PHE A 98 19.59 21.02 12.18
N PHE A 99 19.34 19.76 11.87
CA PHE A 99 19.37 19.27 10.50
C PHE A 99 18.43 18.10 10.28
N VAL A 100 18.10 17.86 9.04
CA VAL A 100 17.39 16.68 8.59
C VAL A 100 18.26 16.01 7.56
N THR A 101 18.40 14.72 7.66
CA THR A 101 19.14 13.90 6.71
C THR A 101 18.22 12.90 6.04
N TYR A 102 18.45 12.62 4.78
CA TYR A 102 17.70 11.63 4.03
C TYR A 102 18.63 10.64 3.32
N TYR A 103 18.10 9.47 3.05
CA TYR A 103 18.74 8.48 2.21
C TYR A 103 17.81 8.06 1.09
N MET A 104 18.29 8.13 -0.15
CA MET A 104 17.61 7.60 -1.31
C MET A 104 18.28 6.32 -1.75
N GLY A 105 17.50 5.23 -1.79
CA GLY A 105 18.02 3.91 -2.11
C GLY A 105 17.92 3.52 -3.58
N ASP A 106 17.24 4.32 -4.40
CA ASP A 106 16.93 3.99 -5.79
C ASP A 106 17.12 5.20 -6.69
N GLU A 107 17.59 4.97 -7.91
CA GLU A 107 17.71 5.98 -8.99
C GLU A 107 16.37 6.63 -9.33
N GLU A 108 15.25 5.93 -9.08
CA GLU A 108 13.89 6.45 -9.26
C GLU A 108 13.63 7.76 -8.50
N TYR A 109 14.35 8.03 -7.43
CA TYR A 109 14.15 9.23 -6.61
C TYR A 109 15.13 10.36 -6.93
N GLU A 110 16.16 10.13 -7.76
CA GLU A 110 17.18 11.14 -8.08
C GLU A 110 16.58 12.39 -8.74
N GLN A 111 15.54 12.22 -9.56
CA GLN A 111 14.83 13.33 -10.18
C GLN A 111 14.17 14.31 -9.17
N TYR A 112 14.02 13.89 -7.90
CA TYR A 112 13.48 14.71 -6.82
C TYR A 112 14.55 15.31 -5.91
N GLU A 113 15.84 15.07 -6.16
CA GLU A 113 16.93 15.59 -5.32
C GLU A 113 16.87 17.12 -5.19
N ASN A 114 16.65 17.83 -6.30
CA ASN A 114 16.51 19.28 -6.27
C ASN A 114 15.32 19.76 -5.44
N LEU A 115 14.19 19.04 -5.51
CA LEU A 115 13.01 19.34 -4.71
C LEU A 115 13.31 19.20 -3.20
N ILE A 116 14.01 18.15 -2.82
CA ILE A 116 14.36 17.88 -1.43
C ILE A 116 15.47 18.83 -0.97
N ALA A 117 16.46 19.11 -1.81
CA ALA A 117 17.57 20.02 -1.52
C ALA A 117 17.10 21.48 -1.28
N GLN A 118 16.02 21.93 -1.92
CA GLN A 118 15.43 23.26 -1.69
C GLN A 118 15.03 23.49 -0.22
N HIS A 119 14.82 22.41 0.53
CA HIS A 119 14.44 22.45 1.93
C HIS A 119 15.64 22.28 2.89
N GLU A 120 16.86 22.50 2.37
CA GLU A 120 18.12 22.39 3.15
C GLU A 120 18.29 21.02 3.83
N ILE A 121 17.78 19.97 3.20
CA ILE A 121 17.90 18.60 3.68
C ILE A 121 19.19 17.99 3.14
N ILE A 122 20.00 17.45 4.03
CA ILE A 122 21.32 16.91 3.70
C ILE A 122 21.19 15.45 3.25
N LYS A 123 21.65 15.13 2.03
CA LYS A 123 21.76 13.74 1.57
C LYS A 123 22.82 13.02 2.40
N SER A 124 22.43 11.93 3.06
CA SER A 124 23.37 11.08 3.77
C SER A 124 24.11 10.16 2.80
N ILE A 125 25.44 10.17 2.87
CA ILE A 125 26.32 9.26 2.12
C ILE A 125 26.31 7.86 2.79
N ASN A 126 26.14 7.82 4.11
CA ASN A 126 26.09 6.59 4.90
C ASN A 126 24.64 6.22 5.24
N ALA A 127 24.10 5.23 4.57
CA ALA A 127 22.76 4.71 4.82
C ALA A 127 22.54 4.19 6.27
N LEU A 128 23.60 3.90 6.98
CA LEU A 128 23.61 3.17 8.25
C LEU A 128 23.59 4.16 9.44
N GLY A 129 22.44 4.63 9.78
CA GLY A 129 22.25 5.30 11.07
C GLY A 129 22.08 6.81 11.03
N ASP A 130 22.56 7.49 9.99
CA ASP A 130 22.64 8.96 9.96
C ASP A 130 21.44 9.65 9.31
N SER A 131 20.50 8.89 8.74
CA SER A 131 19.35 9.44 8.01
C SER A 131 18.09 9.49 8.85
N ASN A 132 17.30 10.55 8.70
CA ASN A 132 16.02 10.77 9.39
C ASN A 132 14.85 10.10 8.66
N PHE A 133 14.91 10.03 7.34
CA PHE A 133 13.95 9.26 6.56
C PHE A 133 14.63 8.55 5.39
N TYR A 134 14.00 7.47 4.95
CA TYR A 134 14.49 6.58 3.94
C TYR A 134 13.45 6.46 2.84
N LEU A 135 13.87 6.75 1.60
CA LEU A 135 13.07 6.61 0.40
C LEU A 135 13.61 5.47 -0.46
N GLY A 136 12.70 4.74 -1.12
CA GLY A 136 13.04 3.76 -2.13
C GLY A 136 13.15 2.31 -1.67
N LYS A 137 13.12 1.42 -2.64
CA LYS A 137 13.02 -0.05 -2.44
C LYS A 137 14.29 -0.66 -1.82
N ARG A 138 15.47 -0.14 -2.15
CA ARG A 138 16.76 -0.63 -1.62
C ARG A 138 16.90 -0.41 -0.12
N CYS A 139 16.16 0.52 0.45
CA CYS A 139 16.13 0.74 1.90
C CYS A 139 15.72 -0.50 2.68
N ILE A 140 14.85 -1.35 2.12
CA ILE A 140 14.41 -2.61 2.76
C ILE A 140 15.57 -3.56 3.03
N ASN A 141 16.50 -3.69 2.10
CA ASN A 141 17.65 -4.59 2.27
C ASN A 141 18.62 -4.08 3.34
N LEU A 142 18.79 -2.75 3.43
CA LEU A 142 19.56 -2.12 4.51
C LEU A 142 18.92 -2.33 5.87
N ILE A 143 17.61 -2.15 5.96
CA ILE A 143 16.83 -2.35 7.18
C ILE A 143 16.91 -3.82 7.62
N LYS A 144 16.73 -4.76 6.71
CA LYS A 144 16.85 -6.22 7.01
C LYS A 144 18.22 -6.60 7.55
N LYS A 145 19.29 -6.00 7.02
CA LYS A 145 20.67 -6.22 7.48
C LYS A 145 20.93 -5.58 8.84
N ASN A 146 20.23 -4.51 9.19
CA ASN A 146 20.47 -3.72 10.41
C ASN A 146 19.19 -3.57 11.23
N ARG A 147 18.67 -4.68 11.74
CA ARG A 147 17.43 -4.72 12.54
C ARG A 147 17.40 -3.75 13.72
N ASN A 148 18.57 -3.43 14.30
CA ASN A 148 18.66 -2.47 15.39
C ASN A 148 18.27 -1.05 15.00
N LEU A 149 18.44 -0.66 13.73
CA LEU A 149 17.97 0.64 13.23
C LEU A 149 16.44 0.79 13.28
N MET A 150 15.71 -0.33 13.14
CA MET A 150 14.24 -0.35 13.18
C MET A 150 13.68 -0.16 14.58
N LYS A 151 14.48 -0.41 15.61
CA LYS A 151 14.10 -0.30 17.01
C LYS A 151 14.39 1.07 17.60
N LEU A 152 15.08 1.94 16.86
CA LEU A 152 15.36 3.30 17.31
C LEU A 152 14.05 4.09 17.32
N ASN A 153 13.68 4.58 18.50
CA ASN A 153 12.47 5.36 18.74
C ASN A 153 12.44 6.70 18.02
N ASN A 154 13.52 7.07 17.36
CA ASN A 154 13.73 8.43 16.96
C ASN A 154 13.42 8.62 15.51
N PHE A 155 12.16 9.00 15.27
CA PHE A 155 11.91 9.93 14.20
C PHE A 155 12.28 9.45 12.80
N LYS A 156 12.62 8.17 12.61
CA LYS A 156 12.96 7.62 11.32
C LYS A 156 11.71 7.14 10.63
N LYS A 157 11.51 7.54 9.40
CA LYS A 157 10.42 7.08 8.56
C LYS A 157 10.97 6.15 7.50
N PHE A 158 10.51 4.90 7.56
CA PHE A 158 10.91 3.85 6.62
C PHE A 158 9.77 3.53 5.68
N TYR A 159 10.09 3.55 4.41
CA TYR A 159 9.19 3.15 3.37
C TYR A 159 9.13 1.63 3.25
N ARG A 160 7.92 1.07 3.12
CA ARG A 160 7.73 -0.29 2.64
C ARG A 160 8.13 -1.43 3.57
N PHE A 161 7.82 -1.34 4.84
CA PHE A 161 8.14 -2.46 5.72
C PHE A 161 7.14 -3.62 5.62
N PHE A 162 5.85 -3.32 5.44
CA PHE A 162 4.80 -4.30 5.64
C PHE A 162 4.25 -4.91 4.35
N GLY A 163 4.17 -4.13 3.28
CA GLY A 163 3.32 -4.48 2.16
C GLY A 163 3.87 -5.52 1.20
N TYR A 164 5.19 -5.65 1.09
CA TYR A 164 5.76 -6.38 -0.04
C TYR A 164 5.33 -7.84 -0.13
N GLN A 165 5.39 -8.59 0.96
CA GLN A 165 5.03 -10.01 0.94
C GLN A 165 3.52 -10.23 1.01
N ILE A 166 2.81 -9.37 1.71
CA ILE A 166 1.38 -9.53 2.01
C ILE A 166 0.51 -9.06 0.85
N LEU A 167 1.02 -8.14 0.02
CA LEU A 167 0.33 -7.61 -1.16
C LEU A 167 0.75 -8.28 -2.47
N MET A 168 1.53 -9.38 -2.42
CA MET A 168 1.75 -10.22 -3.59
C MET A 168 0.42 -10.82 -4.06
N LYS A 169 0.29 -11.08 -5.35
CA LYS A 169 -0.98 -11.53 -5.95
C LYS A 169 -1.61 -12.72 -5.25
N ASP A 170 -0.80 -13.70 -4.87
CA ASP A 170 -1.24 -14.93 -4.18
C ASP A 170 -1.67 -14.66 -2.73
N THR A 171 -0.88 -13.93 -1.97
CA THR A 171 -1.18 -13.63 -0.56
C THR A 171 -2.33 -12.65 -0.41
N LEU A 172 -2.44 -11.65 -1.29
CA LEU A 172 -3.58 -10.75 -1.35
C LEU A 172 -4.86 -11.53 -1.69
N TYR A 173 -4.81 -12.40 -2.69
CA TYR A 173 -5.95 -13.23 -3.07
C TYR A 173 -6.39 -14.17 -1.93
N GLN A 174 -5.44 -14.82 -1.24
CA GLN A 174 -5.74 -15.65 -0.08
C GLN A 174 -6.44 -14.84 1.03
N SER A 175 -5.93 -13.66 1.33
CA SER A 175 -6.52 -12.77 2.35
C SER A 175 -7.94 -12.32 1.96
N TYR A 176 -8.13 -11.94 0.70
CA TYR A 176 -9.45 -11.61 0.15
C TYR A 176 -10.41 -12.80 0.26
N ARG A 177 -9.98 -13.99 -0.17
CA ARG A 177 -10.80 -15.20 -0.13
C ARG A 177 -11.26 -15.57 1.27
N ASN A 178 -10.37 -15.52 2.26
CA ASN A 178 -10.70 -15.77 3.67
C ASN A 178 -11.77 -14.79 4.18
N MET A 179 -11.72 -13.53 3.73
CA MET A 179 -12.74 -12.55 4.08
C MET A 179 -14.04 -12.78 3.31
N LYS A 180 -13.98 -13.18 2.04
CA LYS A 180 -15.16 -13.52 1.24
C LYS A 180 -15.89 -14.74 1.78
N GLU A 181 -15.18 -15.77 2.24
CA GLU A 181 -15.76 -16.96 2.87
C GLU A 181 -16.55 -16.62 4.15
N GLU A 182 -16.14 -15.55 4.87
CA GLU A 182 -16.81 -15.16 6.12
C GLU A 182 -17.88 -14.06 5.92
N PHE A 183 -17.65 -13.12 4.99
CA PHE A 183 -18.50 -11.93 4.82
C PHE A 183 -19.22 -11.87 3.46
N ASN A 184 -19.14 -12.93 2.66
CA ASN A 184 -19.87 -13.12 1.39
C ASN A 184 -19.88 -11.85 0.50
N GLU A 185 -21.05 -11.24 0.30
CA GLU A 185 -21.26 -10.11 -0.59
C GLU A 185 -20.53 -8.82 -0.16
N ASP A 186 -20.21 -8.68 1.12
CA ASP A 186 -19.38 -7.56 1.58
C ASP A 186 -17.98 -7.58 0.94
N TYR A 187 -17.49 -8.78 0.52
CA TYR A 187 -16.21 -8.99 -0.13
C TYR A 187 -16.39 -9.53 -1.55
N ASN A 188 -16.80 -8.69 -2.47
CA ASN A 188 -17.02 -9.05 -3.87
C ASN A 188 -16.37 -8.05 -4.84
N TYR A 189 -15.09 -7.72 -4.60
CA TYR A 189 -14.38 -6.69 -5.37
C TYR A 189 -13.22 -7.23 -6.23
N MET A 190 -13.03 -8.55 -6.29
CA MET A 190 -12.07 -9.20 -7.20
C MET A 190 -12.79 -10.19 -8.10
N ALA A 191 -12.29 -10.37 -9.33
CA ALA A 191 -12.80 -11.38 -10.25
C ALA A 191 -12.60 -12.80 -9.70
N GLU A 192 -13.45 -13.73 -10.16
CA GLU A 192 -13.28 -15.14 -9.83
C GLU A 192 -11.85 -15.60 -10.14
N THR A 193 -11.20 -16.18 -9.15
CA THR A 193 -9.78 -16.50 -9.20
C THR A 193 -9.51 -17.83 -8.50
N TYR A 194 -8.54 -18.57 -8.99
CA TYR A 194 -8.02 -19.80 -8.39
C TYR A 194 -6.50 -19.70 -8.30
N TYR A 195 -5.93 -20.08 -7.17
CA TYR A 195 -4.48 -20.04 -6.93
C TYR A 195 -3.86 -21.44 -6.95
N TYR A 196 -2.96 -21.69 -7.89
CA TYR A 196 -2.14 -22.91 -7.90
C TYR A 196 -0.82 -22.68 -7.13
N PRO A 197 -0.42 -23.59 -6.22
CA PRO A 197 -0.88 -24.97 -6.03
C PRO A 197 -2.06 -25.18 -5.07
N HIS A 198 -2.51 -24.16 -4.34
CA HIS A 198 -3.53 -24.28 -3.30
C HIS A 198 -4.84 -24.91 -3.82
N ASP A 199 -5.36 -24.41 -4.92
CA ASP A 199 -6.62 -24.83 -5.50
C ASP A 199 -6.46 -25.93 -6.57
N LYS A 200 -5.37 -26.72 -6.48
CA LYS A 200 -4.99 -27.72 -7.51
C LYS A 200 -6.11 -28.68 -7.90
N LYS A 201 -6.92 -29.15 -6.94
CA LYS A 201 -8.04 -30.07 -7.21
C LYS A 201 -9.10 -29.37 -8.04
N ILE A 202 -9.58 -28.22 -7.57
CA ILE A 202 -10.60 -27.39 -8.21
C ILE A 202 -10.16 -27.01 -9.63
N ILE A 203 -8.92 -26.55 -9.79
CA ILE A 203 -8.35 -26.19 -11.11
C ILE A 203 -8.38 -27.40 -12.05
N LYS A 204 -7.96 -28.58 -11.59
CA LYS A 204 -7.96 -29.78 -12.42
C LYS A 204 -9.37 -30.21 -12.83
N GLU A 205 -10.34 -30.14 -11.93
CA GLU A 205 -11.72 -30.50 -12.22
C GLU A 205 -12.36 -29.49 -13.19
N LYS A 206 -12.29 -28.21 -12.89
CA LYS A 206 -12.93 -27.14 -13.67
C LYS A 206 -12.31 -27.01 -15.07
N PHE A 207 -10.99 -27.10 -15.19
CA PHE A 207 -10.26 -26.79 -16.42
C PHE A 207 -9.72 -28.01 -17.17
N ARG A 208 -10.05 -29.23 -16.75
CA ARG A 208 -9.57 -30.46 -17.43
C ARG A 208 -9.97 -30.54 -18.90
N LYS A 209 -11.17 -30.11 -19.21
CA LYS A 209 -11.75 -30.11 -20.57
C LYS A 209 -11.93 -28.70 -21.12
N TYR A 210 -11.28 -27.73 -20.49
CA TYR A 210 -11.38 -26.34 -20.91
C TYR A 210 -10.69 -26.17 -22.28
N GLU A 211 -11.42 -25.61 -23.21
CA GLU A 211 -10.96 -25.10 -24.49
C GLU A 211 -11.18 -23.60 -24.51
N LEU A 212 -10.37 -22.90 -25.31
CA LEU A 212 -10.45 -21.45 -25.42
C LEU A 212 -11.86 -21.05 -25.89
N ASN A 213 -12.53 -20.27 -25.05
CA ASN A 213 -13.89 -19.79 -25.31
C ASN A 213 -13.95 -18.27 -25.10
N MET A 214 -14.34 -17.54 -26.16
CA MET A 214 -14.41 -16.07 -26.13
C MET A 214 -15.42 -15.54 -25.11
N ASN A 215 -16.44 -16.35 -24.78
CA ASN A 215 -17.44 -15.97 -23.76
C ASN A 215 -17.04 -16.34 -22.33
N ASP A 216 -16.02 -17.16 -22.14
CA ASP A 216 -15.51 -17.59 -20.83
C ASP A 216 -13.99 -17.55 -20.80
N LEU A 217 -13.41 -16.38 -21.00
CA LEU A 217 -11.98 -16.17 -21.03
C LEU A 217 -11.37 -16.16 -19.62
N TRP A 218 -10.18 -16.73 -19.52
CA TRP A 218 -9.38 -16.76 -18.30
C TRP A 218 -7.97 -16.26 -18.56
N LEU A 219 -7.35 -15.70 -17.51
CA LEU A 219 -5.96 -15.23 -17.51
C LEU A 219 -5.09 -16.11 -16.64
N VAL A 220 -3.91 -16.46 -17.12
CA VAL A 220 -2.82 -16.95 -16.29
C VAL A 220 -2.00 -15.76 -15.83
N LYS A 221 -1.90 -15.56 -14.51
CA LYS A 221 -1.07 -14.52 -13.90
C LYS A 221 0.01 -15.18 -13.02
N PRO A 222 1.29 -15.13 -13.35
CA PRO A 222 2.34 -15.58 -12.45
C PRO A 222 2.28 -14.80 -11.12
N ALA A 223 2.35 -15.52 -9.99
CA ALA A 223 2.11 -14.92 -8.67
C ALA A 223 3.15 -13.84 -8.30
N HIS A 224 4.40 -14.02 -8.72
CA HIS A 224 5.54 -13.18 -8.28
C HIS A 224 6.15 -12.31 -9.39
N LEU A 225 5.48 -12.17 -10.54
CA LEU A 225 5.92 -11.26 -11.61
C LEU A 225 5.10 -9.97 -11.58
N PHE A 226 5.71 -8.87 -12.03
CA PHE A 226 5.16 -7.50 -12.02
C PHE A 226 5.10 -6.92 -13.44
N GLY A 227 4.46 -5.76 -13.60
CA GLY A 227 4.47 -5.00 -14.86
C GLY A 227 3.78 -5.69 -16.03
N GLY A 228 2.86 -6.60 -15.78
CA GLY A 228 2.17 -7.37 -16.83
C GLY A 228 3.00 -8.53 -17.43
N TYR A 229 4.22 -8.76 -16.92
CA TYR A 229 5.07 -9.84 -17.43
C TYR A 229 4.46 -11.22 -17.12
N GLY A 230 4.40 -12.07 -18.17
CA GLY A 230 3.90 -13.43 -18.09
C GLY A 230 2.37 -13.54 -17.98
N ILE A 231 1.63 -12.43 -17.96
CA ILE A 231 0.17 -12.45 -18.05
C ILE A 231 -0.22 -12.81 -19.48
N ARG A 232 -1.09 -13.81 -19.61
CA ARG A 232 -1.57 -14.28 -20.89
C ARG A 232 -2.95 -14.91 -20.77
N ILE A 233 -3.65 -15.01 -21.88
CA ILE A 233 -4.90 -15.77 -21.99
C ILE A 233 -4.61 -17.24 -21.69
N PHE A 234 -5.49 -17.86 -20.93
CA PHE A 234 -5.43 -19.27 -20.60
C PHE A 234 -6.05 -20.10 -21.73
N GLU A 235 -5.30 -21.04 -22.26
CA GLU A 235 -5.76 -21.93 -23.33
C GLU A 235 -5.98 -23.35 -22.80
N SER A 236 -5.05 -23.86 -22.02
CA SER A 236 -5.16 -25.18 -21.40
C SER A 236 -4.16 -25.33 -20.24
N LEU A 237 -4.40 -26.31 -19.37
CA LEU A 237 -3.50 -26.63 -18.26
C LEU A 237 -2.10 -27.10 -18.74
N LYS A 238 -2.02 -27.75 -19.92
CA LYS A 238 -0.77 -28.23 -20.50
C LYS A 238 0.21 -27.10 -20.83
N ASN A 239 -0.32 -25.91 -21.11
CA ASN A 239 0.46 -24.76 -21.53
C ASN A 239 1.03 -23.94 -20.35
N ILE A 240 0.73 -24.31 -19.10
CA ILE A 240 1.21 -23.57 -17.92
C ILE A 240 2.53 -24.16 -17.44
N LYS A 241 3.62 -23.40 -17.56
CA LYS A 241 4.97 -23.79 -17.05
C LYS A 241 5.25 -23.25 -15.65
N ALA A 242 4.49 -22.26 -15.18
CA ALA A 242 4.71 -21.62 -13.87
C ALA A 242 4.33 -22.58 -12.73
N LYS A 243 5.14 -22.61 -11.67
CA LYS A 243 4.86 -23.40 -10.46
C LYS A 243 3.83 -22.73 -9.55
N ASN A 244 3.79 -21.38 -9.53
CA ASN A 244 2.87 -20.57 -8.74
C ASN A 244 2.18 -19.57 -9.69
N TYR A 245 0.87 -19.69 -9.83
CA TYR A 245 0.08 -18.81 -10.70
C TYR A 245 -1.37 -18.70 -10.22
N LEU A 246 -2.00 -17.62 -10.63
CA LEU A 246 -3.43 -17.44 -10.50
C LEU A 246 -4.11 -17.63 -11.87
N LEU A 247 -5.23 -18.36 -11.87
CA LEU A 247 -6.19 -18.36 -12.95
C LEU A 247 -7.31 -17.41 -12.57
N THR A 248 -7.42 -16.31 -13.28
CA THR A 248 -8.39 -15.24 -12.98
C THR A 248 -9.33 -15.10 -14.17
N LYS A 249 -10.63 -15.06 -13.90
CA LYS A 249 -11.65 -14.81 -14.94
C LYS A 249 -11.40 -13.47 -15.61
N TYR A 250 -11.40 -13.45 -16.94
CA TYR A 250 -11.23 -12.21 -17.70
C TYR A 250 -12.48 -11.34 -17.57
N ILE A 251 -12.29 -10.06 -17.27
CA ILE A 251 -13.38 -9.09 -17.22
C ILE A 251 -13.53 -8.53 -18.63
N SER A 252 -14.61 -8.91 -19.32
CA SER A 252 -14.90 -8.54 -20.71
C SER A 252 -15.93 -7.43 -20.85
N ASN A 253 -16.85 -7.31 -19.87
CA ASN A 253 -17.88 -6.28 -19.86
C ASN A 253 -17.32 -4.98 -19.25
N LEU A 254 -16.62 -4.19 -20.05
CA LEU A 254 -15.85 -3.03 -19.64
C LEU A 254 -16.48 -1.71 -20.08
N ASP A 255 -16.31 -0.68 -19.27
CA ASP A 255 -16.33 0.68 -19.78
C ASP A 255 -15.06 0.95 -20.61
N LEU A 256 -15.19 1.72 -21.68
CA LEU A 256 -14.12 1.96 -22.64
C LEU A 256 -13.96 3.47 -22.88
N ILE A 257 -12.72 3.91 -23.03
CA ILE A 257 -12.37 5.26 -23.48
C ILE A 257 -11.91 5.18 -24.93
N ASN A 258 -12.56 5.89 -25.83
CA ASN A 258 -12.26 5.87 -27.28
C ASN A 258 -12.16 4.44 -27.83
N ASN A 259 -13.12 3.58 -27.46
CA ASN A 259 -13.15 2.14 -27.78
C ASN A 259 -11.94 1.33 -27.28
N LYS A 260 -11.14 1.88 -26.36
CA LYS A 260 -9.95 1.24 -25.80
C LYS A 260 -10.19 0.85 -24.35
N LYS A 261 -9.62 -0.27 -23.95
CA LYS A 261 -9.60 -0.73 -22.57
C LYS A 261 -8.74 0.22 -21.72
N TYR A 262 -9.17 0.48 -20.49
CA TYR A 262 -8.40 1.28 -19.53
C TYR A 262 -8.44 0.69 -18.13
N ASP A 263 -7.52 1.10 -17.30
CA ASP A 263 -7.54 0.91 -15.85
C ASP A 263 -7.13 2.19 -15.10
N LEU A 264 -7.45 2.23 -13.82
CA LEU A 264 -7.12 3.31 -12.92
C LEU A 264 -5.88 2.92 -12.13
N ARG A 265 -4.81 3.75 -12.16
CA ARG A 265 -3.68 3.72 -11.23
C ARG A 265 -3.90 4.76 -10.16
N LEU A 266 -4.31 4.32 -8.98
CA LEU A 266 -4.66 5.16 -7.84
C LEU A 266 -3.62 5.03 -6.74
N TYR A 267 -3.43 6.10 -5.97
CA TYR A 267 -2.42 6.13 -4.92
C TYR A 267 -3.07 6.17 -3.53
N VAL A 268 -2.59 5.28 -2.66
CA VAL A 268 -3.09 5.12 -1.29
C VAL A 268 -1.91 5.15 -0.34
N LEU A 269 -2.02 5.92 0.73
CA LEU A 269 -1.01 6.01 1.78
C LEU A 269 -1.56 5.41 3.07
N VAL A 270 -0.85 4.43 3.63
CA VAL A 270 -1.07 3.90 4.96
C VAL A 270 0.02 4.44 5.86
N THR A 271 -0.33 5.31 6.79
CA THR A 271 0.63 6.01 7.66
C THR A 271 0.88 5.30 8.98
N GLY A 272 0.04 4.34 9.33
CA GLY A 272 0.20 3.52 10.52
C GLY A 272 -0.89 2.45 10.61
N LEU A 273 -0.60 1.43 11.41
CA LEU A 273 -1.50 0.30 11.68
C LEU A 273 -2.12 0.39 13.09
N ARG A 274 -1.47 1.08 14.01
CA ARG A 274 -1.88 1.19 15.41
C ARG A 274 -1.84 2.64 15.90
N PRO A 275 -2.89 3.44 15.66
CA PRO A 275 -4.14 3.11 14.96
C PRO A 275 -4.00 3.08 13.44
N LEU A 276 -4.87 2.29 12.78
CA LEU A 276 -4.92 2.21 11.32
C LEU A 276 -5.42 3.52 10.72
N ARG A 277 -4.64 4.08 9.79
CA ARG A 277 -5.00 5.29 9.04
C ARG A 277 -4.73 5.07 7.56
N ILE A 278 -5.76 5.30 6.74
CA ILE A 278 -5.73 5.10 5.29
C ILE A 278 -6.12 6.40 4.60
N TYR A 279 -5.25 6.88 3.73
CA TYR A 279 -5.46 8.09 2.93
C TYR A 279 -5.50 7.71 1.45
N PHE A 280 -6.47 8.28 0.73
CA PHE A 280 -6.62 8.12 -0.71
C PHE A 280 -6.26 9.43 -1.40
N ASN A 281 -5.32 9.40 -2.34
CA ASN A 281 -4.93 10.56 -3.11
C ASN A 281 -5.99 10.91 -4.16
N GLN A 282 -6.34 12.18 -4.27
CA GLN A 282 -7.38 12.66 -5.18
C GLN A 282 -6.89 12.83 -6.62
N GLU A 283 -5.59 12.60 -6.85
CA GLU A 283 -4.98 12.51 -8.18
C GLU A 283 -4.55 11.07 -8.46
N GLY A 284 -4.54 10.72 -9.73
CA GLY A 284 -4.16 9.39 -10.21
C GLY A 284 -4.06 9.38 -11.72
N LEU A 285 -3.75 8.23 -12.28
CA LEU A 285 -3.58 8.04 -13.71
C LEU A 285 -4.60 7.03 -14.26
N ILE A 286 -5.12 7.33 -15.43
CA ILE A 286 -5.90 6.40 -16.24
C ILE A 286 -4.96 5.91 -17.32
N ARG A 287 -4.73 4.60 -17.36
CA ARG A 287 -3.84 3.98 -18.36
C ARG A 287 -4.71 3.31 -19.41
N ILE A 288 -4.59 3.76 -20.64
CA ILE A 288 -5.44 3.36 -21.76
C ILE A 288 -4.59 2.47 -22.69
N ALA A 289 -5.14 1.35 -23.11
CA ALA A 289 -4.53 0.46 -24.10
C ALA A 289 -4.28 1.22 -25.40
N SER A 290 -3.22 0.88 -26.14
CA SER A 290 -2.88 1.60 -27.36
C SER A 290 -3.75 1.21 -28.55
N GLN A 291 -4.41 0.05 -28.52
CA GLN A 291 -5.29 -0.43 -29.59
C GLN A 291 -6.72 -0.67 -29.10
N ASN A 292 -7.68 -0.65 -30.04
CA ASN A 292 -9.10 -0.80 -29.75
C ASN A 292 -9.39 -2.18 -29.13
N PHE A 293 -10.26 -2.17 -28.13
CA PHE A 293 -10.67 -3.37 -27.43
C PHE A 293 -11.53 -4.26 -28.33
N THR A 294 -11.17 -5.51 -28.44
CA THR A 294 -11.94 -6.54 -29.12
C THR A 294 -11.69 -7.92 -28.49
N LEU A 295 -12.68 -8.79 -28.59
CA LEU A 295 -12.58 -10.19 -28.15
C LEU A 295 -12.47 -11.14 -29.33
N ASN A 296 -12.21 -10.66 -30.56
CA ASN A 296 -12.01 -11.51 -31.72
C ASN A 296 -10.78 -12.41 -31.54
N GLU A 297 -10.89 -13.66 -31.98
CA GLU A 297 -9.84 -14.66 -31.75
C GLU A 297 -8.48 -14.24 -32.33
N GLU A 298 -8.47 -13.54 -33.45
CA GLU A 298 -7.27 -12.99 -34.07
C GLU A 298 -6.47 -12.06 -33.13
N PHE A 299 -7.17 -11.24 -32.33
CA PHE A 299 -6.57 -10.24 -31.48
C PHE A 299 -6.46 -10.65 -30.02
N ILE A 300 -6.98 -11.84 -29.64
CA ILE A 300 -7.06 -12.26 -28.23
C ILE A 300 -5.69 -12.38 -27.55
N LYS A 301 -4.63 -12.60 -28.30
CA LYS A 301 -3.24 -12.65 -27.79
C LYS A 301 -2.53 -11.31 -27.89
N ASN A 302 -3.17 -10.30 -28.46
CA ASN A 302 -2.56 -8.99 -28.64
C ASN A 302 -2.49 -8.22 -27.34
N ARG A 303 -1.29 -8.00 -26.83
CA ARG A 303 -1.06 -7.33 -25.54
C ARG A 303 -1.47 -5.85 -25.56
N TYR A 304 -1.45 -5.21 -26.70
CA TYR A 304 -1.80 -3.78 -26.87
C TYR A 304 -3.31 -3.53 -26.83
N VAL A 305 -4.10 -4.59 -26.95
CA VAL A 305 -5.56 -4.60 -26.83
C VAL A 305 -5.99 -4.87 -25.37
N HIS A 306 -5.29 -5.81 -24.71
CA HIS A 306 -5.77 -6.40 -23.46
C HIS A 306 -5.05 -5.94 -22.19
N LEU A 307 -3.83 -5.41 -22.31
CA LEU A 307 -3.05 -4.88 -21.18
C LEU A 307 -2.98 -3.35 -21.24
N THR A 308 -3.10 -2.72 -20.09
CA THR A 308 -3.09 -1.28 -19.92
C THR A 308 -1.78 -0.76 -19.31
N ASN A 309 -0.86 -1.67 -18.93
CA ASN A 309 0.43 -1.33 -18.35
C ASN A 309 1.21 -0.39 -19.27
N THR A 310 1.64 0.77 -18.77
CA THR A 310 2.40 1.76 -19.55
C THR A 310 3.67 1.15 -20.15
N GLY A 311 4.43 0.35 -19.39
CA GLY A 311 5.64 -0.31 -19.88
C GLY A 311 5.39 -1.32 -21.04
N VAL A 312 4.14 -1.79 -21.23
CA VAL A 312 3.75 -2.61 -22.39
C VAL A 312 3.35 -1.72 -23.54
N ASN A 313 2.49 -0.73 -23.29
CA ASN A 313 1.88 0.07 -24.34
C ASN A 313 2.83 1.13 -24.94
N SER A 314 3.78 1.65 -24.18
CA SER A 314 4.71 2.70 -24.63
C SER A 314 5.62 2.29 -25.80
N ILE A 315 5.76 1.00 -26.07
CA ILE A 315 6.49 0.48 -27.24
C ILE A 315 5.61 0.21 -28.45
N SER A 316 4.29 0.38 -28.33
CA SER A 316 3.36 0.31 -29.45
C SER A 316 3.51 1.55 -30.34
N LYS A 317 3.40 1.37 -31.66
CA LYS A 317 3.38 2.49 -32.63
C LYS A 317 2.15 3.38 -32.47
N ASP A 318 1.06 2.83 -31.90
CA ASP A 318 -0.21 3.51 -31.71
C ASP A 318 -0.28 4.24 -30.35
N PHE A 319 0.81 4.22 -29.57
CA PHE A 319 0.83 4.86 -28.26
C PHE A 319 1.04 6.38 -28.39
N ILE A 320 0.07 7.15 -27.90
CA ILE A 320 0.10 8.62 -27.90
C ILE A 320 0.51 9.10 -26.51
N VAL A 321 1.69 9.71 -26.42
CA VAL A 321 2.21 10.31 -25.18
C VAL A 321 1.40 11.57 -24.85
N PRO A 322 0.93 11.76 -23.60
CA PRO A 322 0.26 12.99 -23.22
C PRO A 322 1.25 14.16 -23.18
N ASP A 323 0.94 15.21 -23.90
CA ASP A 323 1.66 16.51 -23.89
C ASP A 323 1.12 17.44 -22.79
N ASN A 324 -0.20 17.35 -22.50
CA ASN A 324 -0.90 18.13 -21.48
C ASN A 324 -2.14 17.40 -20.96
N SER A 325 -2.87 18.03 -20.04
CA SER A 325 -4.07 17.48 -19.41
C SER A 325 -5.36 17.61 -20.24
N SER A 326 -5.29 18.05 -21.50
CA SER A 326 -6.45 18.22 -22.38
C SER A 326 -6.45 17.31 -23.60
N ASN A 327 -5.38 16.55 -23.83
CA ASN A 327 -5.27 15.61 -24.95
C ASN A 327 -6.10 14.33 -24.70
N GLU A 328 -7.33 14.30 -25.18
CA GLU A 328 -8.28 13.20 -25.02
C GLU A 328 -7.92 11.96 -25.86
N GLU A 329 -6.99 12.08 -26.83
CA GLU A 329 -6.49 10.95 -27.64
C GLU A 329 -5.31 10.23 -26.96
N ALA A 330 -4.68 10.86 -25.94
CA ALA A 330 -3.54 10.30 -25.26
C ALA A 330 -3.87 9.00 -24.50
N ASN A 331 -2.89 8.11 -24.43
CA ASN A 331 -3.05 6.83 -23.73
C ASN A 331 -2.87 6.91 -22.21
N ILE A 332 -2.67 8.11 -21.68
CA ILE A 332 -2.63 8.37 -20.23
C ILE A 332 -3.46 9.62 -19.96
N TRP A 333 -4.44 9.50 -19.04
CA TRP A 333 -5.24 10.60 -18.55
C TRP A 333 -5.02 10.80 -17.04
N ASN A 334 -5.44 11.94 -16.55
CA ASN A 334 -5.62 12.18 -15.10
C ASN A 334 -7.07 11.92 -14.66
N LEU A 335 -7.30 11.95 -13.34
CA LEU A 335 -8.65 11.71 -12.79
C LEU A 335 -9.67 12.80 -13.17
N LYS A 336 -9.25 14.04 -13.50
CA LYS A 336 -10.16 15.10 -13.95
C LYS A 336 -10.72 14.79 -15.33
N MET A 337 -9.88 14.29 -16.24
CA MET A 337 -10.33 13.86 -17.57
C MET A 337 -11.30 12.68 -17.45
N TRP A 338 -11.00 11.73 -16.57
CA TRP A 338 -11.90 10.61 -16.30
C TRP A 338 -13.24 11.05 -15.67
N ALA A 339 -13.23 11.99 -14.73
CA ALA A 339 -14.45 12.55 -14.17
C ALA A 339 -15.31 13.25 -15.24
N LYS A 340 -14.67 13.93 -16.22
CA LYS A 340 -15.36 14.50 -17.39
C LYS A 340 -16.00 13.41 -18.25
N HIS A 341 -15.29 12.32 -18.51
CA HIS A 341 -15.79 11.15 -19.25
C HIS A 341 -17.03 10.54 -18.55
N LEU A 342 -16.96 10.28 -17.24
CA LEU A 342 -18.12 9.78 -16.48
C LEU A 342 -19.34 10.73 -16.56
N LYS A 343 -19.08 12.04 -16.45
CA LYS A 343 -20.15 13.06 -16.56
C LYS A 343 -20.83 13.03 -17.93
N GLN A 344 -20.09 12.81 -19.02
CA GLN A 344 -20.66 12.65 -20.38
C GLN A 344 -21.57 11.42 -20.50
N LEU A 345 -21.29 10.40 -19.67
CA LEU A 345 -22.10 9.18 -19.59
C LEU A 345 -23.21 9.27 -18.53
N ASN A 346 -23.44 10.45 -17.94
CA ASN A 346 -24.39 10.69 -16.84
C ASN A 346 -24.13 9.83 -15.59
N VAL A 347 -22.86 9.54 -15.29
CA VAL A 347 -22.44 8.77 -14.12
C VAL A 347 -21.86 9.69 -13.06
N ASP A 348 -22.29 9.51 -11.80
CA ASP A 348 -21.73 10.26 -10.68
C ASP A 348 -20.33 9.74 -10.31
N TYR A 349 -19.33 10.58 -10.53
CA TYR A 349 -17.96 10.33 -10.15
C TYR A 349 -17.79 9.98 -8.66
N ASN A 350 -18.53 10.66 -7.77
CA ASN A 350 -18.41 10.45 -6.33
C ASN A 350 -18.96 9.09 -5.89
N GLU A 351 -20.00 8.60 -6.56
CA GLU A 351 -20.52 7.25 -6.32
C GLU A 351 -19.46 6.19 -6.65
N VAL A 352 -18.87 6.26 -7.86
CA VAL A 352 -17.82 5.32 -8.27
C VAL A 352 -16.61 5.41 -7.35
N LYS A 353 -16.20 6.63 -6.99
CA LYS A 353 -15.10 6.88 -6.06
C LYS A 353 -15.38 6.32 -4.66
N SER A 354 -16.62 6.38 -4.18
CA SER A 354 -17.03 5.79 -2.90
C SER A 354 -16.89 4.27 -2.92
N LYS A 355 -17.30 3.61 -4.01
CA LYS A 355 -17.10 2.16 -4.23
C LYS A 355 -15.60 1.80 -4.25
N ILE A 356 -14.77 2.62 -4.90
CA ILE A 356 -13.31 2.45 -4.91
C ILE A 356 -12.74 2.58 -3.49
N SER A 357 -13.18 3.58 -2.72
CA SER A 357 -12.75 3.76 -1.34
C SER A 357 -13.12 2.57 -0.45
N ASP A 358 -14.30 1.98 -0.65
CA ASP A 358 -14.74 0.76 0.03
C ASP A 358 -13.79 -0.43 -0.26
N ILE A 359 -13.42 -0.62 -1.52
CA ILE A 359 -12.43 -1.63 -1.94
C ILE A 359 -11.08 -1.41 -1.25
N ILE A 360 -10.59 -0.17 -1.24
CA ILE A 360 -9.31 0.18 -0.61
C ILE A 360 -9.34 -0.19 0.88
N ILE A 361 -10.36 0.26 1.62
CA ILE A 361 -10.48 0.00 3.06
C ILE A 361 -10.58 -1.50 3.34
N LYS A 362 -11.44 -2.22 2.64
CA LYS A 362 -11.65 -3.66 2.81
C LYS A 362 -10.38 -4.47 2.48
N SER A 363 -9.67 -4.10 1.43
CA SER A 363 -8.44 -4.79 1.03
C SER A 363 -7.32 -4.63 2.06
N ILE A 364 -7.16 -3.45 2.66
CA ILE A 364 -6.20 -3.23 3.75
C ILE A 364 -6.63 -3.99 5.01
N ILE A 365 -7.93 -3.98 5.36
CA ILE A 365 -8.43 -4.73 6.52
C ILE A 365 -8.21 -6.24 6.33
N SER A 366 -8.35 -6.78 5.12
CA SER A 366 -8.13 -8.20 4.84
C SER A 366 -6.73 -8.69 5.22
N VAL A 367 -5.72 -7.82 5.10
CA VAL A 367 -4.31 -8.12 5.41
C VAL A 367 -3.87 -7.56 6.78
N TYR A 368 -4.70 -6.76 7.43
CA TYR A 368 -4.38 -6.02 8.65
C TYR A 368 -3.82 -6.89 9.79
N GLN A 369 -4.41 -8.05 10.01
CA GLN A 369 -3.95 -8.96 11.06
C GLN A 369 -2.52 -9.42 10.81
N ASN A 370 -2.21 -9.86 9.59
CA ASN A 370 -0.89 -10.35 9.22
C ASN A 370 0.16 -9.22 9.36
N LEU A 371 -0.22 -7.99 8.97
CA LEU A 371 0.63 -6.81 9.11
C LEU A 371 0.94 -6.50 10.58
N THR A 372 -0.08 -6.51 11.44
CA THR A 372 0.09 -6.21 12.87
C THR A 372 0.85 -7.30 13.62
N LEU A 373 0.72 -8.57 13.22
CA LEU A 373 1.50 -9.68 13.77
C LEU A 373 2.97 -9.51 13.42
N LEU A 374 3.30 -9.27 12.14
CA LEU A 374 4.67 -9.02 11.70
C LEU A 374 5.31 -7.85 12.47
N GLN A 375 4.56 -6.78 12.69
CA GLN A 375 5.02 -5.63 13.43
C GLN A 375 5.37 -6.00 14.89
N ARG A 376 4.49 -6.76 15.55
CA ARG A 376 4.70 -7.22 16.94
C ARG A 376 5.88 -8.17 17.06
N GLU A 377 5.98 -9.17 16.21
CA GLU A 377 7.06 -10.17 16.21
C GLU A 377 8.44 -9.55 16.01
N ASN A 378 8.50 -8.45 15.28
CA ASN A 378 9.75 -7.72 15.03
C ASN A 378 9.98 -6.54 15.98
N ASN A 379 9.11 -6.33 16.98
CA ASN A 379 9.17 -5.23 17.96
C ASN A 379 9.28 -3.84 17.31
N LEU A 380 8.47 -3.58 16.28
CA LEU A 380 8.55 -2.35 15.50
C LEU A 380 7.60 -1.28 16.04
N ASN A 381 8.08 -0.04 16.04
CA ASN A 381 7.25 1.11 16.38
C ASN A 381 6.45 1.59 15.17
N ASP A 382 5.15 1.71 15.34
CA ASP A 382 4.20 2.07 14.26
C ASP A 382 4.54 3.39 13.58
N ILE A 383 4.98 4.37 14.36
CA ILE A 383 5.31 5.72 13.88
C ILE A 383 6.48 5.77 12.88
N ASN A 384 7.26 4.70 12.82
CA ASN A 384 8.47 4.66 11.98
C ASN A 384 8.20 4.16 10.56
N PHE A 385 7.00 3.65 10.27
CA PHE A 385 6.71 2.99 9.00
C PHE A 385 5.51 3.61 8.29
N TYR A 386 5.53 3.50 6.98
CA TYR A 386 4.44 3.85 6.09
C TYR A 386 4.49 3.01 4.83
N ASP A 387 3.36 2.89 4.15
CA ASP A 387 3.26 2.26 2.83
C ASP A 387 2.55 3.19 1.86
N LEU A 388 3.23 3.52 0.76
CA LEU A 388 2.62 4.13 -0.42
C LEU A 388 2.27 3.00 -1.40
N LEU A 389 1.00 2.87 -1.73
CA LEU A 389 0.44 1.78 -2.51
C LEU A 389 -0.15 2.29 -3.83
N GLY A 390 0.03 1.52 -4.90
CA GLY A 390 -0.59 1.76 -6.20
C GLY A 390 -1.69 0.72 -6.45
N TYR A 391 -2.93 1.16 -6.46
CA TYR A 391 -4.09 0.33 -6.77
C TYR A 391 -4.35 0.33 -8.26
N ASP A 392 -4.48 -0.85 -8.85
CA ASP A 392 -4.89 -1.03 -10.23
C ASP A 392 -6.34 -1.52 -10.22
N ILE A 393 -7.25 -0.67 -10.70
CA ILE A 393 -8.70 -0.91 -10.70
C ILE A 393 -9.24 -0.80 -12.11
N ILE A 394 -10.05 -1.77 -12.50
CA ILE A 394 -10.77 -1.77 -13.77
C ILE A 394 -12.25 -1.45 -13.54
N ILE A 395 -12.87 -0.78 -14.49
CA ILE A 395 -14.26 -0.35 -14.41
C ILE A 395 -15.10 -1.15 -15.41
N SER A 396 -16.18 -1.75 -14.93
CA SER A 396 -17.14 -2.44 -15.80
C SER A 396 -18.05 -1.45 -16.53
N LYS A 397 -18.78 -1.91 -17.54
CA LYS A 397 -19.79 -1.13 -18.26
C LYS A 397 -20.90 -0.59 -17.36
N ASN A 398 -21.13 -1.22 -16.21
CA ASN A 398 -22.09 -0.75 -15.20
C ASN A 398 -21.42 0.14 -14.12
N PHE A 399 -20.20 0.60 -14.38
CA PHE A 399 -19.39 1.44 -13.47
C PHE A 399 -19.11 0.82 -12.10
N GLU A 400 -19.08 -0.53 -12.05
CA GLU A 400 -18.62 -1.27 -10.88
C GLU A 400 -17.11 -1.46 -10.93
N PRO A 401 -16.37 -0.98 -9.91
CA PRO A 401 -14.93 -1.14 -9.84
C PRO A 401 -14.55 -2.55 -9.41
N THR A 402 -13.51 -3.09 -10.03
CA THR A 402 -12.90 -4.39 -9.67
C THR A 402 -11.40 -4.21 -9.45
N LEU A 403 -10.91 -4.72 -8.32
CA LEU A 403 -9.48 -4.69 -7.99
C LEU A 403 -8.71 -5.71 -8.83
N LEU A 404 -7.69 -5.25 -9.55
CA LEU A 404 -6.79 -6.09 -10.33
C LEU A 404 -5.55 -6.51 -9.53
N GLU A 405 -4.88 -5.54 -8.91
CA GLU A 405 -3.69 -5.76 -8.07
C GLU A 405 -3.40 -4.54 -7.19
N ILE A 406 -2.58 -4.75 -6.16
CA ILE A 406 -2.03 -3.69 -5.33
C ILE A 406 -0.51 -3.72 -5.48
N ASN A 407 0.05 -2.63 -5.95
CA ASN A 407 1.49 -2.46 -6.10
C ASN A 407 2.05 -1.79 -4.85
N SER A 408 2.81 -2.54 -4.07
CA SER A 408 3.56 -1.99 -2.95
C SER A 408 4.76 -1.20 -3.50
N GLY A 409 4.72 0.12 -3.39
CA GLY A 409 5.68 1.07 -3.98
C GLY A 409 5.49 1.22 -5.48
N PRO A 410 4.42 1.91 -5.87
CA PRO A 410 4.24 2.29 -7.26
C PRO A 410 5.42 3.15 -7.72
N SER A 411 5.74 3.07 -9.01
CA SER A 411 6.75 3.97 -9.60
C SER A 411 6.27 5.41 -9.48
N ILE A 412 7.13 6.25 -8.92
CA ILE A 412 6.93 7.70 -8.86
C ILE A 412 7.78 8.43 -9.92
N VAL A 413 8.55 7.71 -10.73
CA VAL A 413 9.23 8.28 -11.91
C VAL A 413 8.19 8.87 -12.85
N TYR A 414 8.37 10.13 -13.22
CA TYR A 414 7.53 10.77 -14.24
C TYR A 414 8.19 10.67 -15.62
N HIS A 415 7.39 10.42 -16.64
CA HIS A 415 7.86 10.21 -18.01
C HIS A 415 7.28 11.23 -19.00
N ASN A 416 6.33 12.04 -18.57
CA ASN A 416 5.66 13.04 -19.41
C ASN A 416 5.19 14.25 -18.59
N GLN A 417 4.70 15.29 -19.28
CA GLN A 417 4.27 16.53 -18.63
C GLN A 417 2.98 16.39 -17.81
N LEU A 418 2.13 15.41 -18.11
CA LEU A 418 0.91 15.13 -17.37
C LEU A 418 1.20 14.48 -16.01
N ASP A 419 2.06 13.47 -15.96
CA ASP A 419 2.31 12.70 -14.74
C ASP A 419 3.32 13.37 -13.79
N LYS A 420 4.12 14.32 -14.29
CA LYS A 420 5.10 15.06 -13.50
C LYS A 420 4.48 15.78 -12.30
N PRO A 421 3.48 16.67 -12.46
CA PRO A 421 2.85 17.34 -11.31
C PRO A 421 2.16 16.35 -10.36
N ILE A 422 1.49 15.31 -10.89
CA ILE A 422 0.79 14.32 -10.09
C ILE A 422 1.77 13.61 -9.15
N LYS A 423 2.88 13.09 -9.68
CA LYS A 423 3.86 12.33 -8.90
C LYS A 423 4.70 13.21 -7.98
N THR A 424 5.01 14.44 -8.40
CA THR A 424 5.73 15.40 -7.55
C THR A 424 4.86 15.81 -6.35
N ASN A 425 3.60 16.17 -6.58
CA ASN A 425 2.68 16.51 -5.49
C ASN A 425 2.41 15.30 -4.58
N LEU A 426 2.27 14.11 -5.14
CA LEU A 426 2.14 12.86 -4.39
C LEU A 426 3.29 12.69 -3.38
N LEU A 427 4.54 12.89 -3.80
CA LEU A 427 5.71 12.80 -2.93
C LEU A 427 5.70 13.87 -1.84
N VAL A 428 5.47 15.13 -2.22
CA VAL A 428 5.43 16.27 -1.31
C VAL A 428 4.36 16.07 -0.24
N ASP A 429 3.16 15.69 -0.64
CA ASP A 429 2.04 15.47 0.29
C ASP A 429 2.29 14.27 1.22
N THR A 430 2.94 13.22 0.69
CA THR A 430 3.36 12.08 1.49
C THR A 430 4.33 12.53 2.60
N LEU A 431 5.37 13.31 2.26
CA LEU A 431 6.35 13.80 3.23
C LEU A 431 5.70 14.72 4.29
N ASN A 432 4.80 15.61 3.86
CA ASN A 432 4.07 16.50 4.75
C ASN A 432 3.19 15.71 5.74
N LEU A 433 2.43 14.75 5.25
CA LEU A 433 1.53 13.95 6.07
C LEU A 433 2.30 13.05 7.05
N LEU A 434 3.43 12.48 6.63
CA LEU A 434 4.30 11.69 7.50
C LEU A 434 4.93 12.52 8.62
N GLY A 435 5.09 13.83 8.43
CA GLY A 435 5.66 14.74 9.44
C GLY A 435 7.11 14.42 9.73
N ILE A 436 7.99 14.85 8.85
CA ILE A 436 9.43 14.69 9.05
C ILE A 436 9.89 15.68 10.12
N LYS A 437 10.34 15.16 11.24
CA LYS A 437 10.78 15.96 12.40
C LYS A 437 12.19 16.50 12.21
N ILE A 438 12.47 17.61 12.86
CA ILE A 438 13.78 18.27 12.86
C ILE A 438 14.54 17.84 14.10
N TYR A 439 15.85 17.67 13.99
CA TYR A 439 16.69 17.18 15.06
C TYR A 439 17.72 18.17 15.55
N ASN A 440 18.00 18.07 16.86
CA ASN A 440 19.22 18.62 17.42
C ASN A 440 20.37 17.61 17.22
N LYS A 441 21.48 18.07 16.62
CA LYS A 441 22.68 17.27 16.34
C LYS A 441 23.20 16.52 17.58
N ASN A 442 23.15 17.17 18.73
CA ASN A 442 23.64 16.61 20.01
C ASN A 442 22.79 15.39 20.45
N ASN A 443 21.54 15.28 20.05
CA ASN A 443 20.65 14.19 20.42
C ASN A 443 20.78 12.96 19.50
N MET A 444 21.41 13.09 18.32
CA MET A 444 21.58 11.97 17.38
C MET A 444 22.61 10.95 17.84
N PHE A 445 23.67 11.41 18.53
CA PHE A 445 24.81 10.57 18.93
C PHE A 445 24.66 9.95 20.31
N HIS A 446 23.70 10.38 21.11
CA HIS A 446 23.41 9.69 22.35
C HIS A 446 22.74 8.35 22.03
N LYS A 447 23.35 7.24 22.46
CA LYS A 447 22.76 5.89 22.46
C LYS A 447 21.41 5.95 23.18
N GLN A 448 20.36 6.25 22.44
CA GLN A 448 19.03 6.22 23.03
C GLN A 448 18.64 4.76 23.24
N LYS A 449 18.25 4.46 24.48
CA LYS A 449 17.72 3.15 24.85
C LYS A 449 16.48 2.88 24.01
N GLU A 450 16.36 1.63 23.53
CA GLU A 450 15.16 1.12 22.89
C GLU A 450 13.96 1.36 23.81
N LYS A 451 13.13 2.36 23.51
CA LYS A 451 11.91 2.64 24.27
C LYS A 451 10.72 2.21 23.44
N LYS A 452 9.97 1.24 23.93
CA LYS A 452 8.70 0.85 23.32
C LYS A 452 7.72 2.02 23.46
N ILE A 453 7.19 2.49 22.34
CA ILE A 453 6.19 3.57 22.32
C ILE A 453 4.89 3.04 22.92
N SER A 454 4.28 3.80 23.82
CA SER A 454 3.02 3.43 24.46
C SER A 454 1.85 3.56 23.49
N ALA A 455 0.70 2.94 23.82
CA ALA A 455 -0.51 3.08 23.04
C ALA A 455 -1.00 4.53 23.00
N GLU A 456 -0.87 5.23 24.12
CA GLU A 456 -1.23 6.64 24.27
C GLU A 456 -0.37 7.54 23.39
N GLU A 457 0.94 7.28 23.34
CA GLU A 457 1.88 8.01 22.48
C GLU A 457 1.61 7.75 20.99
N ASN A 458 1.26 6.51 20.60
CA ASN A 458 0.83 6.19 19.23
C ASN A 458 -0.45 6.96 18.85
N ILE A 459 -1.42 7.06 19.77
CA ILE A 459 -2.66 7.81 19.54
C ILE A 459 -2.38 9.31 19.44
N LYS A 460 -1.56 9.87 20.34
CA LYS A 460 -1.15 11.28 20.27
C LYS A 460 -0.51 11.59 18.90
N ASN A 461 0.43 10.76 18.44
CA ASN A 461 1.05 10.93 17.13
C ASN A 461 0.04 10.85 15.97
N ALA A 462 -0.96 9.95 16.05
CA ALA A 462 -2.02 9.84 15.07
C ALA A 462 -2.94 11.07 15.04
N LEU A 463 -3.29 11.62 16.21
CA LEU A 463 -4.06 12.86 16.32
C LEU A 463 -3.29 14.05 15.73
N CYS A 464 -1.99 14.17 16.05
CA CYS A 464 -1.13 15.19 15.45
C CYS A 464 -1.04 15.05 13.92
N GLU A 465 -1.05 13.81 13.39
CA GLU A 465 -1.07 13.58 11.94
C GLU A 465 -2.36 14.11 11.29
N LEU A 466 -3.50 13.98 11.97
CA LEU A 466 -4.78 14.47 11.44
C LEU A 466 -4.82 15.99 11.26
N SER A 467 -4.00 16.75 12.00
CA SER A 467 -3.89 18.20 11.88
C SER A 467 -2.90 18.67 10.82
N ARG A 468 -2.12 17.74 10.21
CA ARG A 468 -1.12 18.09 9.18
C ARG A 468 -1.76 18.40 7.82
N PRO A 469 -1.09 19.21 6.97
CA PRO A 469 -1.50 19.40 5.58
C PRO A 469 -1.51 18.06 4.85
N ARG A 470 -2.61 17.79 4.19
CA ARG A 470 -2.84 16.53 3.47
C ARG A 470 -2.60 16.66 1.97
N GLY A 471 -2.52 17.90 1.47
CA GLY A 471 -2.45 18.15 0.04
C GLY A 471 -3.63 17.53 -0.68
N ASP A 472 -3.33 16.66 -1.65
CA ASP A 472 -4.33 15.92 -2.41
C ASP A 472 -4.77 14.60 -1.73
N TYR A 473 -4.33 14.32 -0.51
CA TYR A 473 -4.80 13.15 0.26
C TYR A 473 -6.09 13.44 1.02
N GLN A 474 -7.04 12.54 0.88
CA GLN A 474 -8.25 12.46 1.71
C GLN A 474 -8.11 11.29 2.69
N LEU A 475 -8.33 11.52 3.98
CA LEU A 475 -8.51 10.43 4.94
C LEU A 475 -9.80 9.71 4.56
N ILE A 476 -9.71 8.39 4.32
CA ILE A 476 -10.88 7.55 4.03
C ILE A 476 -11.18 6.57 5.17
N PHE A 477 -10.23 6.31 6.06
CA PHE A 477 -10.43 5.51 7.27
C PHE A 477 -9.37 5.85 8.33
N PRO A 478 -9.76 5.99 9.63
CA PRO A 478 -11.13 5.94 10.14
C PRO A 478 -11.85 7.29 10.04
N LEU A 479 -13.14 7.27 9.77
CA LEU A 479 -14.02 8.43 9.82
C LEU A 479 -15.21 8.13 10.73
N LYS A 480 -15.74 9.15 11.40
CA LYS A 480 -16.90 9.04 12.32
C LYS A 480 -18.05 8.23 11.71
N GLU A 481 -18.38 8.54 10.47
CA GLU A 481 -19.48 7.93 9.72
C GLU A 481 -19.19 6.48 9.28
N ASN A 482 -17.92 6.05 9.17
CA ASN A 482 -17.62 4.76 8.56
C ASN A 482 -17.02 3.71 9.52
N ILE A 483 -16.59 4.08 10.72
CA ILE A 483 -16.01 3.15 11.71
C ILE A 483 -16.95 1.98 11.96
N ASN A 484 -18.25 2.24 12.19
CA ASN A 484 -19.22 1.21 12.50
C ASN A 484 -19.44 0.23 11.34
N LYS A 485 -19.39 0.71 10.09
CA LYS A 485 -19.46 -0.13 8.89
C LYS A 485 -18.32 -1.13 8.82
N TYR A 486 -17.09 -0.69 9.08
CA TYR A 486 -15.89 -1.52 8.88
C TYR A 486 -15.45 -2.30 10.13
N LYS A 487 -15.90 -1.93 11.33
CA LYS A 487 -15.53 -2.55 12.61
C LYS A 487 -15.69 -4.08 12.62
N LYS A 488 -16.75 -4.60 12.00
CA LYS A 488 -17.04 -6.04 11.93
C LYS A 488 -15.94 -6.84 11.23
N PHE A 489 -15.27 -6.27 10.22
CA PHE A 489 -14.26 -6.95 9.41
C PHE A 489 -12.93 -7.18 10.12
N PHE A 490 -12.70 -6.52 11.26
CA PHE A 490 -11.54 -6.80 12.10
C PHE A 490 -11.64 -8.10 12.91
N LYS A 491 -12.79 -8.80 12.88
CA LYS A 491 -13.01 -10.11 13.50
C LYS A 491 -12.59 -10.17 14.98
N GLY A 492 -12.85 -9.14 15.76
CA GLY A 492 -12.41 -9.03 17.16
C GLY A 492 -10.89 -8.85 17.37
N ARG A 493 -10.08 -8.88 16.31
CA ARG A 493 -8.61 -8.79 16.34
C ARG A 493 -8.11 -7.36 16.26
N ASN A 494 -8.95 -6.43 16.64
CA ASN A 494 -8.62 -5.01 16.63
C ASN A 494 -7.64 -4.66 17.76
N THR A 495 -6.72 -3.74 17.50
CA THR A 495 -5.76 -3.30 18.52
C THR A 495 -6.41 -2.36 19.55
N LYS A 496 -5.77 -2.26 20.73
CA LYS A 496 -6.17 -1.31 21.78
C LYS A 496 -6.14 0.13 21.23
N GLU A 497 -5.10 0.46 20.47
CA GLU A 497 -4.90 1.77 19.88
C GLU A 497 -6.05 2.14 18.91
N ASN A 498 -6.49 1.20 18.05
CA ASN A 498 -7.63 1.44 17.18
C ASN A 498 -8.91 1.70 17.99
N LYS A 499 -9.21 0.85 18.98
CA LYS A 499 -10.43 0.98 19.78
C LYS A 499 -10.49 2.34 20.47
N LEU A 500 -9.39 2.80 21.07
CA LEU A 500 -9.29 4.10 21.73
C LEU A 500 -9.40 5.25 20.75
N PHE A 501 -8.66 5.18 19.63
CA PHE A 501 -8.67 6.21 18.61
C PHE A 501 -10.05 6.40 17.98
N TRP A 502 -10.77 5.30 17.71
CA TRP A 502 -12.13 5.36 17.20
C TRP A 502 -13.12 5.98 18.18
N LYS A 503 -13.00 5.69 19.48
CA LYS A 503 -13.80 6.36 20.52
C LYS A 503 -13.56 7.88 20.51
N ILE A 504 -12.32 8.34 20.32
CA ILE A 504 -12.01 9.77 20.25
C ILE A 504 -12.68 10.37 19.01
N ILE A 505 -12.49 9.79 17.81
CA ILE A 505 -13.06 10.29 16.55
C ILE A 505 -14.60 10.31 16.57
N GLN A 506 -15.24 9.35 17.27
CA GLN A 506 -16.70 9.29 17.34
C GLN A 506 -17.29 10.32 18.32
N ASN A 507 -16.50 10.76 19.30
CA ASN A 507 -16.94 11.72 20.33
C ASN A 507 -16.66 13.18 19.92
N ASP A 508 -15.75 13.40 18.95
CA ASP A 508 -15.52 14.70 18.30
C ASP A 508 -16.58 14.94 17.19
#